data_e1676b9ec7ed55c17c61409f64d82093
#
_entry.id   e1676b9ec7ed55c17c61409f64d82093
#
_cell.length_a   1.000
_cell.length_b   1.000
_cell.length_c   1.000
_cell.angle_alpha   90.00
_cell.angle_beta   90.00
_cell.angle_gamma   90.00
#
_symmetry.space_group_name_H-M   'P 1'
#
loop_
_entity.id
_entity.type
_entity.pdbx_description
1 polymer ?
#
loop_
_entity_poly.entity_id
_entity_poly.type
_entity_poly.pdbx_seq_one_letter_code
_entity_poly.pdbx_strand_id
1 'polypeptide(L)'
;MESKRRVISLLVDNQSGVLARVSSLFCRRGFNIDSLTVSATNDPTVSRITVTVSGTDKELSQLILQTERLEVTRQVFVLDSENALQRELLLLKVACDVHTRTELREIGSIYNAKIIDLSPDSMVFELIGKPEKLDAFLKMFADYTILELCRTGVTALERGGMHQHMQKPPQEVRDAQLPLPGTKCH
;
A
#
# COMPACT_ATOMS: atom_id res chain seq x y z
N MET A 1 -6.41 19.76 -19.47
CA MET A 1 -6.61 19.49 -18.04
C MET A 1 -5.49 18.55 -17.61
N GLU A 2 -4.77 18.90 -16.57
CA GLU A 2 -3.61 18.11 -16.11
C GLU A 2 -4.09 16.87 -15.37
N SER A 3 -3.58 15.70 -15.76
CA SER A 3 -3.85 14.44 -15.07
C SER A 3 -3.01 14.39 -13.80
N LYS A 4 -3.64 14.17 -12.65
CA LYS A 4 -3.00 14.09 -11.34
C LYS A 4 -3.05 12.65 -10.82
N ARG A 5 -1.95 12.20 -10.27
CA ARG A 5 -1.89 10.93 -9.55
C ARG A 5 -2.43 11.11 -8.13
N ARG A 6 -3.37 10.26 -7.74
CA ARG A 6 -4.00 10.28 -6.41
C ARG A 6 -3.93 8.92 -5.75
N VAL A 7 -3.75 8.93 -4.45
CA VAL A 7 -3.84 7.72 -3.61
C VAL A 7 -5.18 7.75 -2.89
N ILE A 8 -5.98 6.72 -3.11
CA ILE A 8 -7.30 6.56 -2.48
C ILE A 8 -7.24 5.34 -1.58
N SER A 9 -7.63 5.49 -0.33
CA SER A 9 -7.74 4.40 0.63
C SER A 9 -9.22 4.12 0.91
N LEU A 10 -9.60 2.86 0.83
CA LEU A 10 -10.96 2.38 1.07
C LEU A 10 -10.95 1.46 2.28
N LEU A 11 -11.91 1.63 3.19
CA LEU A 11 -12.28 0.61 4.16
C LEU A 11 -13.50 -0.11 3.60
N VAL A 12 -13.40 -1.41 3.46
CA VAL A 12 -14.43 -2.26 2.86
C VAL A 12 -14.68 -3.48 3.73
N ASP A 13 -15.84 -4.11 3.55
CA ASP A 13 -16.11 -5.39 4.21
C ASP A 13 -15.09 -6.44 3.78
N ASN A 14 -14.59 -7.22 4.73
CA ASN A 14 -13.66 -8.31 4.46
C ASN A 14 -14.42 -9.57 4.02
N GLN A 15 -14.91 -9.57 2.78
CA GLN A 15 -15.69 -10.65 2.18
C GLN A 15 -15.17 -11.03 0.80
N SER A 16 -15.46 -12.26 0.37
CA SER A 16 -15.13 -12.69 -0.98
C SER A 16 -15.83 -11.85 -2.04
N GLY A 17 -15.14 -11.51 -3.13
CA GLY A 17 -15.68 -10.73 -4.24
C GLY A 17 -15.67 -9.22 -4.07
N VAL A 18 -15.32 -8.67 -2.90
CA VAL A 18 -15.25 -7.22 -2.67
C VAL A 18 -14.24 -6.55 -3.58
N LEU A 19 -13.02 -7.11 -3.68
CA LEU A 19 -12.00 -6.60 -4.58
C LEU A 19 -12.46 -6.58 -6.04
N ALA A 20 -13.16 -7.62 -6.49
CA ALA A 20 -13.71 -7.68 -7.83
C ALA A 20 -14.77 -6.59 -8.10
N ARG A 21 -15.61 -6.28 -7.12
CA ARG A 21 -16.61 -5.19 -7.22
C ARG A 21 -15.93 -3.82 -7.33
N VAL A 22 -14.94 -3.55 -6.47
CA VAL A 22 -14.18 -2.30 -6.50
C VAL A 22 -13.43 -2.16 -7.82
N SER A 23 -12.63 -3.15 -8.23
CA SER A 23 -11.85 -3.09 -9.47
C SER A 23 -12.75 -2.98 -10.71
N SER A 24 -13.91 -3.65 -10.73
CA SER A 24 -14.90 -3.52 -11.82
C SER A 24 -15.47 -2.12 -11.93
N LEU A 25 -15.67 -1.41 -10.81
CA LEU A 25 -16.10 -0.01 -10.84
C LEU A 25 -15.04 0.88 -11.50
N PHE A 26 -13.77 0.75 -11.10
CA PHE A 26 -12.66 1.52 -11.66
C PHE A 26 -12.52 1.26 -13.17
N CYS A 27 -12.56 -0.01 -13.57
CA CYS A 27 -12.49 -0.43 -14.97
C CYS A 27 -13.64 0.15 -15.81
N ARG A 28 -14.89 0.05 -15.36
CA ARG A 28 -16.06 0.61 -16.08
C ARG A 28 -16.02 2.12 -16.23
N ARG A 29 -15.28 2.82 -15.38
CA ARG A 29 -15.06 4.26 -15.45
C ARG A 29 -13.83 4.65 -16.25
N GLY A 30 -13.13 3.69 -16.83
CA GLY A 30 -11.96 3.94 -17.67
C GLY A 30 -10.71 4.30 -16.89
N PHE A 31 -10.69 4.08 -15.56
CA PHE A 31 -9.49 4.31 -14.75
C PHE A 31 -8.53 3.14 -14.85
N ASN A 32 -7.29 3.44 -15.22
CA ASN A 32 -6.19 2.50 -15.03
C ASN A 32 -5.76 2.53 -13.56
N ILE A 33 -5.61 1.35 -12.97
CA ILE A 33 -5.08 1.19 -11.62
C ILE A 33 -3.56 1.07 -11.73
N ASP A 34 -2.84 2.10 -11.27
CA ASP A 34 -1.36 2.12 -11.30
C ASP A 34 -0.78 1.19 -10.22
N SER A 35 -1.40 1.15 -9.05
CA SER A 35 -1.03 0.24 -7.96
C SER A 35 -2.24 -0.09 -7.08
N LEU A 36 -2.26 -1.30 -6.54
CA LEU A 36 -3.32 -1.81 -5.67
C LEU A 36 -2.71 -2.64 -4.55
N THR A 37 -3.01 -2.28 -3.30
CA THR A 37 -2.70 -3.09 -2.14
C THR A 37 -3.97 -3.39 -1.34
N VAL A 38 -4.07 -4.60 -0.83
CA VAL A 38 -5.21 -5.04 -0.01
C VAL A 38 -4.68 -5.76 1.22
N SER A 39 -5.19 -5.39 2.39
CA SER A 39 -4.85 -6.05 3.64
C SER A 39 -6.02 -6.00 4.62
N ALA A 40 -6.12 -6.99 5.49
CA ALA A 40 -7.02 -6.91 6.64
C ALA A 40 -6.57 -5.77 7.57
N THR A 41 -7.50 -5.18 8.31
CA THR A 41 -7.22 -4.20 9.35
C THR A 41 -7.10 -4.89 10.73
N ASN A 42 -7.03 -4.11 11.81
CA ASN A 42 -7.16 -4.61 13.17
C ASN A 42 -8.57 -5.18 13.48
N ASP A 43 -9.59 -4.81 12.68
CA ASP A 43 -10.90 -5.45 12.68
C ASP A 43 -10.91 -6.53 11.57
N PRO A 44 -11.04 -7.82 11.90
CA PRO A 44 -11.02 -8.90 10.92
C PRO A 44 -12.19 -8.85 9.93
N THR A 45 -13.26 -8.11 10.23
CA THR A 45 -14.40 -7.89 9.32
C THR A 45 -14.17 -6.79 8.30
N VAL A 46 -13.04 -6.04 8.42
CA VAL A 46 -12.71 -4.88 7.58
C VAL A 46 -11.39 -5.09 6.88
N SER A 47 -11.38 -4.86 5.58
CA SER A 47 -10.14 -4.77 4.78
C SER A 47 -9.89 -3.33 4.36
N ARG A 48 -8.61 -2.97 4.26
CA ARG A 48 -8.16 -1.73 3.64
C ARG A 48 -7.65 -2.02 2.23
N ILE A 49 -8.19 -1.28 1.28
CA ILE A 49 -7.71 -1.26 -0.11
C ILE A 49 -7.06 0.11 -0.33
N THR A 50 -5.80 0.13 -0.76
CA THR A 50 -5.13 1.36 -1.19
C THR A 50 -4.92 1.29 -2.68
N VAL A 51 -5.46 2.25 -3.41
CA VAL A 51 -5.42 2.31 -4.88
C VAL A 51 -4.72 3.60 -5.30
N THR A 52 -3.81 3.50 -6.25
CA THR A 52 -3.24 4.66 -6.94
C THR A 52 -3.82 4.73 -8.33
N VAL A 53 -4.37 5.88 -8.67
CA VAL A 53 -4.98 6.18 -9.97
C VAL A 53 -4.59 7.55 -10.47
N SER A 54 -4.61 7.73 -11.79
CA SER A 54 -4.34 8.99 -12.46
C SER A 54 -5.60 9.47 -13.20
N GLY A 55 -5.91 10.76 -13.09
CA GLY A 55 -7.08 11.35 -13.73
C GLY A 55 -7.22 12.83 -13.44
N THR A 56 -8.22 13.47 -14.03
CA THR A 56 -8.59 14.86 -13.73
C THR A 56 -9.32 14.95 -12.39
N ASP A 57 -9.29 16.10 -11.74
CA ASP A 57 -9.97 16.31 -10.45
C ASP A 57 -11.48 16.00 -10.53
N LYS A 58 -12.13 16.28 -11.67
CA LYS A 58 -13.55 15.98 -11.90
C LYS A 58 -13.82 14.47 -11.97
N GLU A 59 -13.02 13.75 -12.73
CA GLU A 59 -13.14 12.30 -12.89
C GLU A 59 -12.89 11.59 -11.56
N LEU A 60 -11.83 11.99 -10.84
CA LEU A 60 -11.50 11.44 -9.55
C LEU A 60 -12.58 11.69 -8.49
N SER A 61 -13.16 12.90 -8.45
CA SER A 61 -14.28 13.21 -7.56
C SER A 61 -15.50 12.33 -7.84
N GLN A 62 -15.82 12.09 -9.10
CA GLN A 62 -16.91 11.19 -9.46
C GLN A 62 -16.62 9.72 -9.10
N LEU A 63 -15.38 9.27 -9.30
CA LEU A 63 -14.97 7.93 -8.91
C LEU A 63 -15.15 7.71 -7.40
N ILE A 64 -14.71 8.68 -6.58
CA ILE A 64 -14.84 8.64 -5.13
C ILE A 64 -16.32 8.53 -4.72
N LEU A 65 -17.17 9.42 -5.19
CA LEU A 65 -18.61 9.41 -4.88
C LEU A 65 -19.29 8.08 -5.24
N GLN A 66 -18.86 7.43 -6.33
CA GLN A 66 -19.42 6.14 -6.72
C GLN A 66 -18.87 4.98 -5.93
N THR A 67 -17.60 5.08 -5.51
CA THR A 67 -16.99 4.09 -4.63
C THR A 67 -17.65 4.12 -3.26
N GLU A 68 -17.98 5.29 -2.73
CA GLU A 68 -18.74 5.45 -1.48
C GLU A 68 -20.14 4.82 -1.53
N ARG A 69 -20.76 4.78 -2.71
CA ARG A 69 -22.10 4.17 -2.92
C ARG A 69 -22.08 2.65 -3.05
N LEU A 70 -20.91 2.02 -3.12
CA LEU A 70 -20.85 0.57 -3.10
C LEU A 70 -21.25 0.06 -1.71
N GLU A 71 -22.19 -0.87 -1.66
CA GLU A 71 -22.69 -1.47 -0.42
C GLU A 71 -21.58 -2.03 0.48
N VAL A 72 -20.51 -2.54 -0.14
CA VAL A 72 -19.35 -3.12 0.55
C VAL A 72 -18.35 -2.08 1.05
N THR A 73 -18.54 -0.81 0.71
CA THR A 73 -17.63 0.27 1.10
C THR A 73 -18.11 0.91 2.39
N ARG A 74 -17.28 0.84 3.42
CA ARG A 74 -17.54 1.51 4.71
C ARG A 74 -17.08 2.95 4.68
N GLN A 75 -15.94 3.23 4.01
CA GLN A 75 -15.35 4.55 3.98
C GLN A 75 -14.34 4.72 2.85
N VAL A 76 -14.22 5.94 2.35
CA VAL A 76 -13.26 6.33 1.31
C VAL A 76 -12.45 7.53 1.79
N PHE A 77 -11.14 7.50 1.61
CA PHE A 77 -10.21 8.57 1.91
C PHE A 77 -9.39 8.93 0.69
N VAL A 78 -9.28 10.21 0.41
CA VAL A 78 -8.26 10.71 -0.52
C VAL A 78 -7.05 11.09 0.30
N LEU A 79 -5.93 10.42 0.06
CA LEU A 79 -4.70 10.65 0.79
C LEU A 79 -3.85 11.67 0.03
N ASP A 80 -3.76 12.87 0.56
CA ASP A 80 -2.90 13.92 0.04
C ASP A 80 -1.43 13.57 0.31
N SER A 81 -0.56 13.75 -0.69
CA SER A 81 0.87 13.45 -0.59
C SER A 81 1.60 14.22 0.52
N GLU A 82 1.09 15.40 0.90
CA GLU A 82 1.69 16.23 1.96
C GLU A 82 1.31 15.71 3.35
N ASN A 83 0.06 15.25 3.51
CA ASN A 83 -0.50 14.82 4.79
C ASN A 83 -0.54 13.30 4.96
N ALA A 84 -0.04 12.54 4.00
CA ALA A 84 0.00 11.08 4.08
C ALA A 84 1.41 10.52 4.18
N LEU A 85 1.51 9.40 4.87
CA LEU A 85 2.68 8.52 4.85
C LEU A 85 2.48 7.49 3.76
N GLN A 86 3.32 7.51 2.74
CA GLN A 86 3.29 6.56 1.64
C GLN A 86 4.56 5.72 1.66
N ARG A 87 4.44 4.42 1.52
CA ARG A 87 5.56 3.48 1.42
C ARG A 87 5.24 2.39 0.40
N GLU A 88 6.28 1.95 -0.25
CA GLU A 88 6.28 0.83 -1.17
C GLU A 88 7.55 0.02 -0.95
N LEU A 89 7.47 -1.30 -1.08
CA LEU A 89 8.61 -2.21 -1.07
C LEU A 89 8.94 -2.60 -2.51
N LEU A 90 10.22 -2.52 -2.84
CA LEU A 90 10.81 -3.01 -4.08
C LEU A 90 11.77 -4.14 -3.77
N LEU A 91 11.64 -5.26 -4.50
CA LEU A 91 12.64 -6.30 -4.62
C LEU A 91 13.20 -6.26 -6.04
N LEU A 92 14.51 -6.11 -6.17
CA LEU A 92 15.19 -6.00 -7.45
C LEU A 92 16.33 -7.02 -7.52
N LYS A 93 16.24 -7.96 -8.46
CA LYS A 93 17.29 -8.92 -8.77
C LYS A 93 18.03 -8.50 -10.03
N VAL A 94 19.35 -8.34 -9.90
CA VAL A 94 20.23 -7.87 -10.97
C VAL A 94 21.31 -8.90 -11.22
N ALA A 95 21.63 -9.16 -12.50
CA ALA A 95 22.79 -9.95 -12.83
C ALA A 95 24.07 -9.23 -12.40
N CYS A 96 24.99 -9.96 -11.79
CA CYS A 96 26.30 -9.42 -11.42
C CYS A 96 27.39 -10.47 -11.60
N ASP A 97 28.60 -9.95 -11.79
CA ASP A 97 29.82 -10.73 -11.78
C ASP A 97 30.80 -10.16 -10.73
N VAL A 98 32.00 -10.66 -10.71
CA VAL A 98 33.05 -10.23 -9.76
C VAL A 98 33.42 -8.75 -9.98
N HIS A 99 33.31 -8.25 -11.20
CA HIS A 99 33.72 -6.88 -11.56
C HIS A 99 32.62 -5.86 -11.23
N THR A 100 31.36 -6.18 -11.53
CA THR A 100 30.21 -5.27 -11.35
C THR A 100 29.67 -5.27 -9.92
N ARG A 101 29.97 -6.29 -9.12
CA ARG A 101 29.44 -6.48 -7.75
C ARG A 101 29.74 -5.30 -6.83
N THR A 102 30.91 -4.72 -6.91
CA THR A 102 31.30 -3.59 -6.04
C THR A 102 30.52 -2.34 -6.40
N GLU A 103 30.36 -2.05 -7.69
CA GLU A 103 29.59 -0.91 -8.19
C GLU A 103 28.10 -1.02 -7.81
N LEU A 104 27.50 -2.18 -8.03
CA LEU A 104 26.12 -2.44 -7.63
C LEU A 104 25.88 -2.23 -6.14
N ARG A 105 26.84 -2.68 -5.30
CA ARG A 105 26.79 -2.45 -3.85
C ARG A 105 26.87 -0.97 -3.51
N GLU A 106 27.68 -0.18 -4.21
CA GLU A 106 27.79 1.26 -4.00
C GLU A 106 26.49 1.97 -4.35
N ILE A 107 25.85 1.63 -5.47
CA ILE A 107 24.53 2.13 -5.85
C ILE A 107 23.50 1.81 -4.74
N GLY A 108 23.48 0.55 -4.28
CA GLY A 108 22.61 0.13 -3.19
C GLY A 108 22.82 0.95 -1.92
N SER A 109 24.08 1.21 -1.54
CA SER A 109 24.43 1.96 -0.34
C SER A 109 23.96 3.41 -0.40
N ILE A 110 24.06 4.08 -1.55
CA ILE A 110 23.61 5.47 -1.77
C ILE A 110 22.11 5.61 -1.48
N TYR A 111 21.31 4.63 -1.89
CA TYR A 111 19.87 4.62 -1.67
C TYR A 111 19.44 4.02 -0.33
N ASN A 112 20.39 3.51 0.47
CA ASN A 112 20.12 2.70 1.67
C ASN A 112 19.26 1.45 1.34
N ALA A 113 19.52 0.83 0.20
CA ALA A 113 18.96 -0.46 -0.16
C ALA A 113 19.70 -1.58 0.57
N LYS A 114 18.96 -2.58 1.04
CA LYS A 114 19.54 -3.75 1.67
C LYS A 114 19.83 -4.81 0.61
N ILE A 115 20.99 -5.44 0.68
CA ILE A 115 21.26 -6.65 -0.07
C ILE A 115 20.72 -7.81 0.76
N ILE A 116 19.72 -8.51 0.25
CA ILE A 116 19.02 -9.59 0.96
C ILE A 116 19.41 -10.97 0.41
N ASP A 117 19.98 -11.02 -0.79
CA ASP A 117 20.53 -12.24 -1.37
C ASP A 117 21.73 -11.90 -2.27
N LEU A 118 22.73 -12.76 -2.27
CA LEU A 118 23.94 -12.64 -3.08
C LEU A 118 24.36 -14.02 -3.57
N SER A 119 24.37 -14.18 -4.89
CA SER A 119 24.84 -15.38 -5.60
C SER A 119 26.08 -15.05 -6.44
N PRO A 120 26.78 -16.04 -7.01
CA PRO A 120 27.94 -15.78 -7.87
C PRO A 120 27.61 -14.92 -9.10
N ASP A 121 26.37 -14.98 -9.61
CA ASP A 121 25.90 -14.40 -10.85
C ASP A 121 24.75 -13.39 -10.66
N SER A 122 24.30 -13.17 -9.45
CA SER A 122 23.18 -12.25 -9.17
C SER A 122 23.21 -11.64 -7.77
N MET A 123 22.55 -10.49 -7.62
CA MET A 123 22.36 -9.77 -6.36
C MET A 123 20.91 -9.32 -6.25
N VAL A 124 20.30 -9.46 -5.06
CA VAL A 124 18.94 -9.02 -4.79
C VAL A 124 18.96 -7.88 -3.79
N PHE A 125 18.34 -6.78 -4.20
CA PHE A 125 18.13 -5.59 -3.37
C PHE A 125 16.72 -5.53 -2.83
N GLU A 126 16.59 -5.14 -1.57
CA GLU A 126 15.36 -4.68 -0.93
C GLU A 126 15.43 -3.17 -0.73
N LEU A 127 14.45 -2.44 -1.21
CA LEU A 127 14.33 -1.00 -0.97
C LEU A 127 12.91 -0.63 -0.53
N ILE A 128 12.80 0.08 0.60
CA ILE A 128 11.55 0.63 1.08
C ILE A 128 11.61 2.15 1.00
N GLY A 129 10.59 2.75 0.42
CA GLY A 129 10.55 4.20 0.26
C GLY A 129 9.25 4.73 -0.31
N LYS A 130 9.27 6.03 -0.67
CA LYS A 130 8.24 6.62 -1.52
C LYS A 130 8.41 6.12 -2.95
N PRO A 131 7.34 6.06 -3.76
CA PRO A 131 7.42 5.63 -5.16
C PRO A 131 8.53 6.32 -5.95
N GLU A 132 8.68 7.64 -5.79
CA GLU A 132 9.68 8.44 -6.51
C GLU A 132 11.12 8.02 -6.18
N LYS A 133 11.37 7.59 -4.91
CA LYS A 133 12.67 7.06 -4.50
C LYS A 133 12.96 5.73 -5.18
N LEU A 134 11.96 4.85 -5.27
CA LEU A 134 12.09 3.55 -5.92
C LEU A 134 12.33 3.72 -7.43
N ASP A 135 11.59 4.64 -8.05
CA ASP A 135 11.75 4.96 -9.47
C ASP A 135 13.14 5.55 -9.78
N ALA A 136 13.65 6.42 -8.90
CA ALA A 136 15.00 6.96 -9.02
C ALA A 136 16.06 5.87 -8.86
N PHE A 137 15.86 4.94 -7.91
CA PHE A 137 16.75 3.79 -7.73
C PHE A 137 16.79 2.90 -8.97
N LEU A 138 15.63 2.57 -9.55
CA LEU A 138 15.56 1.72 -10.75
C LEU A 138 16.28 2.35 -11.95
N LYS A 139 16.27 3.67 -12.09
CA LYS A 139 16.98 4.37 -13.18
C LYS A 139 18.49 4.16 -13.13
N MET A 140 19.05 3.91 -11.93
CA MET A 140 20.49 3.65 -11.78
C MET A 140 20.91 2.29 -12.35
N PHE A 141 19.94 1.41 -12.61
CA PHE A 141 20.17 0.08 -13.17
C PHE A 141 19.84 -0.01 -14.67
N ALA A 142 19.69 1.13 -15.36
CA ALA A 142 19.35 1.15 -16.78
C ALA A 142 20.37 0.42 -17.66
N ASP A 143 21.65 0.44 -17.28
CA ASP A 143 22.75 -0.19 -18.00
C ASP A 143 23.06 -1.62 -17.51
N TYR A 144 22.30 -2.12 -16.52
CA TYR A 144 22.48 -3.45 -15.97
C TYR A 144 21.35 -4.40 -16.39
N THR A 145 21.64 -5.69 -16.40
CA THR A 145 20.61 -6.70 -16.70
C THR A 145 19.76 -6.95 -15.47
N ILE A 146 18.53 -6.44 -15.48
CA ILE A 146 17.52 -6.76 -14.46
C ILE A 146 16.97 -8.15 -14.79
N LEU A 147 17.15 -9.10 -13.85
CA LEU A 147 16.66 -10.47 -13.97
C LEU A 147 15.20 -10.58 -13.51
N GLU A 148 14.86 -9.89 -12.41
CA GLU A 148 13.53 -9.93 -11.84
C GLU A 148 13.25 -8.64 -11.06
N LEU A 149 12.01 -8.18 -11.08
CA LEU A 149 11.54 -7.00 -10.36
C LEU A 149 10.15 -7.26 -9.77
N CYS A 150 10.00 -6.99 -8.47
CA CYS A 150 8.73 -7.07 -7.79
C CYS A 150 8.49 -5.81 -6.96
N ARG A 151 7.28 -5.26 -7.05
CA ARG A 151 6.83 -4.11 -6.25
C ARG A 151 5.51 -4.46 -5.57
N THR A 152 5.36 -4.04 -4.32
CA THR A 152 4.10 -4.26 -3.58
C THR A 152 2.97 -3.34 -4.03
N GLY A 153 3.30 -2.20 -4.63
CA GLY A 153 2.39 -1.08 -4.72
C GLY A 153 2.38 -0.24 -3.45
N VAL A 154 1.67 0.89 -3.51
CA VAL A 154 1.67 1.90 -2.44
C VAL A 154 0.80 1.46 -1.27
N THR A 155 1.37 1.42 -0.08
CA THR A 155 0.64 1.41 1.19
C THR A 155 0.69 2.80 1.78
N ALA A 156 -0.46 3.32 2.25
CA ALA A 156 -0.54 4.69 2.72
C ALA A 156 -1.45 4.84 3.94
N LEU A 157 -1.05 5.75 4.84
CA LEU A 157 -1.83 6.18 5.99
C LEU A 157 -1.77 7.70 6.08
N GLU A 158 -2.82 8.31 6.61
CA GLU A 158 -2.83 9.73 6.94
C GLU A 158 -1.95 10.02 8.15
N ARG A 159 -1.36 11.22 8.19
CA ARG A 159 -0.58 11.70 9.34
C ARG A 159 -1.51 12.25 10.42
N GLY A 160 -1.13 12.05 11.68
CA GLY A 160 -1.87 12.59 12.83
C GLY A 160 -3.15 11.82 13.15
N GLY A 161 -4.09 12.48 13.82
CA GLY A 161 -5.28 11.86 14.42
C GLY A 161 -6.58 12.08 13.66
N MET A 162 -6.57 12.58 12.42
CA MET A 162 -7.80 13.00 11.74
C MET A 162 -8.85 11.89 11.58
N HIS A 163 -8.44 10.64 11.41
CA HIS A 163 -9.34 9.49 11.25
C HIS A 163 -9.35 8.52 12.44
N GLN A 164 -8.84 8.92 13.61
CA GLN A 164 -8.85 8.07 14.81
C GLN A 164 -10.26 7.67 15.27
N HIS A 165 -11.29 8.44 14.91
CA HIS A 165 -12.68 8.15 15.27
C HIS A 165 -13.30 6.96 14.51
N MET A 166 -12.61 6.45 13.48
CA MET A 166 -13.11 5.40 12.60
C MET A 166 -12.66 3.99 12.99
N GLN A 167 -11.82 3.89 14.00
CA GLN A 167 -11.32 2.62 14.54
C GLN A 167 -11.89 2.30 15.92
N LYS A 168 -13.08 2.81 16.25
CA LYS A 168 -13.76 2.31 17.46
C LYS A 168 -14.01 0.81 17.26
N PRO A 169 -13.50 -0.06 18.16
CA PRO A 169 -13.87 -1.46 18.13
C PRO A 169 -15.38 -1.58 18.24
N PRO A 170 -16.01 -2.63 17.64
CA PRO A 170 -17.43 -2.90 17.81
C PRO A 170 -17.79 -2.85 19.29
N GLN A 171 -18.91 -2.23 19.63
CA GLN A 171 -19.35 -2.03 21.01
C GLN A 171 -19.53 -3.35 21.79
N GLU A 172 -19.65 -4.48 21.11
CA GLU A 172 -19.86 -5.81 21.68
C GLU A 172 -18.67 -6.40 22.47
N VAL A 173 -17.47 -5.83 22.35
CA VAL A 173 -16.30 -6.34 23.10
C VAL A 173 -16.17 -5.71 24.49
N ARG A 174 -16.94 -4.68 24.80
CA ARG A 174 -16.87 -4.00 26.12
C ARG A 174 -17.67 -4.67 27.25
N ASP A 175 -18.64 -5.51 26.90
CA ASP A 175 -19.51 -6.13 27.90
C ASP A 175 -19.03 -7.52 28.36
N ALA A 176 -17.93 -8.02 27.84
CA ALA A 176 -17.25 -9.21 28.32
C ALA A 176 -16.29 -8.89 29.48
N GLN A 177 -16.76 -8.14 30.51
CA GLN A 177 -16.09 -8.14 31.79
C GLN A 177 -16.35 -9.49 32.45
N LEU A 178 -15.31 -10.32 32.51
CA LEU A 178 -15.31 -11.54 33.35
C LEU A 178 -15.83 -11.20 34.73
N PRO A 179 -16.79 -11.98 35.28
CA PRO A 179 -17.18 -11.85 36.67
C PRO A 179 -15.97 -12.23 37.54
N LEU A 180 -15.60 -11.32 38.43
CA LEU A 180 -14.59 -11.58 39.45
C LEU A 180 -15.01 -12.82 40.28
N PRO A 181 -14.09 -13.76 40.55
CA PRO A 181 -14.41 -14.92 41.40
C PRO A 181 -14.79 -14.43 42.81
N GLY A 182 -15.98 -14.79 43.21
CA GLY A 182 -16.54 -14.41 44.49
C GLY A 182 -15.69 -14.89 45.67
N THR A 183 -15.26 -13.94 46.46
CA THR A 183 -14.73 -14.14 47.82
C THR A 183 -15.85 -14.67 48.71
N LYS A 184 -15.82 -15.97 49.00
CA LYS A 184 -16.59 -16.50 50.17
C LYS A 184 -15.78 -16.26 51.41
N CYS A 185 -16.19 -15.30 52.21
CA CYS A 185 -15.80 -15.23 53.61
C CYS A 185 -16.62 -16.26 54.40
N HIS A 186 -15.91 -17.04 55.18
CA HIS A 186 -16.35 -17.56 56.49
C HIS A 186 -15.35 -17.12 57.53
#